data_e3c1e8b0c8e471ee27c67e3b4dd33a3b
#
_entry.id   e3c1e8b0c8e471ee27c67e3b4dd33a3b
#
_cell.length_a   1.000
_cell.length_b   1.000
_cell.length_c   1.000
_cell.angle_alpha   90.00
_cell.angle_beta   90.00
_cell.angle_gamma   90.00
#
_symmetry.space_group_name_H-M   'P 1'
#
loop_
_entity.id
_entity.type
_entity.pdbx_description
1 polymer ?
#
loop_
_entity_poly.entity_id
_entity_poly.type
_entity_poly.pdbx_seq_one_letter_code
_entity_poly.pdbx_strand_id
1 'polypeptide(L)'
;MSRKIARCVFASVALLILSSTGYAAGDANAGKEKANACTSCHGVDGQGSEPNTKIAGMSVGNFKKAMQAYKSGERNHAMMQMFAKKLSDQDVEDLAAYYTAK
;
A
#
# COMPACT_ATOMS: atom_id res chain seq x y z
N MET A 1 55.69 41.59 12.81
CA MET A 1 54.24 41.49 13.12
C MET A 1 53.64 40.45 12.21
N SER A 2 53.42 39.20 12.72
CA SER A 2 52.80 38.12 11.95
C SER A 2 51.29 38.20 12.04
N ARG A 3 50.62 38.52 10.95
CA ARG A 3 49.19 38.39 10.87
C ARG A 3 48.85 36.93 10.53
N LYS A 4 48.41 36.17 11.50
CA LYS A 4 47.88 34.85 11.28
C LYS A 4 46.46 34.97 10.69
N ILE A 5 46.34 34.70 9.41
CA ILE A 5 45.05 34.58 8.75
C ILE A 5 44.45 33.22 9.11
N ALA A 6 43.47 33.24 9.98
CA ALA A 6 42.68 32.06 10.27
C ALA A 6 41.84 31.68 9.03
N ARG A 7 42.20 30.58 8.37
CA ARG A 7 41.37 30.03 7.30
C ARG A 7 40.22 29.28 7.96
N CYS A 8 39.04 29.88 7.94
CA CYS A 8 37.80 29.20 8.22
C CYS A 8 37.52 28.23 7.07
N VAL A 9 37.74 26.94 7.34
CA VAL A 9 37.30 25.85 6.45
C VAL A 9 35.83 25.66 6.72
N PHE A 10 34.97 26.19 5.87
CA PHE A 10 33.55 25.81 5.88
C PHE A 10 33.44 24.42 5.28
N ALA A 11 33.28 23.43 6.13
CA ALA A 11 32.90 22.09 5.70
C ALA A 11 31.43 22.15 5.27
N SER A 12 31.19 22.20 3.97
CA SER A 12 29.84 22.05 3.41
C SER A 12 29.41 20.61 3.61
N VAL A 13 28.59 20.38 4.61
CA VAL A 13 27.89 19.09 4.77
C VAL A 13 26.79 19.05 3.71
N ALA A 14 27.05 18.35 2.62
CA ALA A 14 26.03 18.04 1.64
C ALA A 14 25.05 17.05 2.28
N LEU A 15 23.86 17.55 2.63
CA LEU A 15 22.75 16.70 3.11
C LEU A 15 22.21 15.95 1.90
N LEU A 16 22.60 14.67 1.78
CA LEU A 16 22.02 13.76 0.80
C LEU A 16 20.59 13.44 1.24
N ILE A 17 19.63 14.13 0.66
CA ILE A 17 18.22 13.79 0.80
C ILE A 17 18.01 12.56 -0.07
N LEU A 18 18.01 11.37 0.56
CA LEU A 18 17.56 10.14 -0.06
C LEU A 18 16.05 10.26 -0.26
N SER A 19 15.63 10.64 -1.47
CA SER A 19 14.23 10.54 -1.87
C SER A 19 13.89 9.06 -1.97
N SER A 20 13.30 8.48 -0.92
CA SER A 20 12.73 7.16 -1.01
C SER A 20 11.48 7.25 -1.88
N THR A 21 11.54 6.73 -3.11
CA THR A 21 10.38 6.49 -3.94
C THR A 21 9.63 5.29 -3.39
N GLY A 22 8.94 5.48 -2.26
CA GLY A 22 8.05 4.49 -1.66
C GLY A 22 6.61 4.99 -1.77
N TYR A 23 5.66 4.05 -1.94
CA TYR A 23 4.26 4.37 -1.80
C TYR A 23 4.00 4.85 -0.37
N ALA A 24 3.08 5.82 -0.20
CA ALA A 24 2.63 6.21 1.11
C ALA A 24 1.99 5.00 1.81
N ALA A 25 2.11 4.92 3.13
CA ALA A 25 1.35 3.96 3.92
C ALA A 25 -0.14 4.07 3.59
N GLY A 26 -0.86 2.95 3.65
CA GLY A 26 -2.27 2.90 3.31
C GLY A 26 -3.12 3.76 4.25
N ASP A 27 -4.12 4.42 3.69
CA ASP A 27 -5.14 5.19 4.40
C ASP A 27 -6.41 4.35 4.51
N ALA A 28 -6.78 3.94 5.72
CA ALA A 28 -7.96 3.13 5.97
C ALA A 28 -9.28 3.85 5.61
N ASN A 29 -9.34 5.17 5.72
CA ASN A 29 -10.52 5.94 5.33
C ASN A 29 -10.69 5.96 3.81
N ALA A 30 -9.61 6.16 3.07
CA ALA A 30 -9.62 6.02 1.61
C ALA A 30 -9.94 4.59 1.19
N GLY A 31 -9.41 3.60 1.91
CA GLY A 31 -9.71 2.19 1.70
C GLY A 31 -11.18 1.85 1.88
N LYS A 32 -11.84 2.45 2.87
CA LYS A 32 -13.29 2.29 3.10
C LYS A 32 -14.11 2.71 1.87
N GLU A 33 -13.78 3.85 1.28
CA GLU A 33 -14.46 4.33 0.07
C GLU A 33 -14.24 3.36 -1.11
N LYS A 34 -13.01 2.90 -1.29
CA LYS A 34 -12.65 1.96 -2.35
C LYS A 34 -13.26 0.58 -2.16
N ALA A 35 -13.49 0.16 -0.92
CA ALA A 35 -14.05 -1.14 -0.57
C ALA A 35 -15.50 -1.34 -1.03
N ASN A 36 -16.21 -0.28 -1.41
CA ASN A 36 -17.57 -0.39 -1.91
C ASN A 36 -17.69 -1.39 -3.06
N ALA A 37 -16.68 -1.49 -3.91
CA ALA A 37 -16.65 -2.46 -5.00
C ALA A 37 -16.47 -3.93 -4.54
N CYS A 38 -16.07 -4.13 -3.30
CA CYS A 38 -15.74 -5.45 -2.73
C CYS A 38 -16.89 -6.03 -1.90
N THR A 39 -17.76 -5.18 -1.38
CA THR A 39 -18.75 -5.54 -0.36
C THR A 39 -19.83 -6.50 -0.86
N SER A 40 -20.21 -6.43 -2.11
CA SER A 40 -21.27 -7.30 -2.65
C SER A 40 -20.89 -8.78 -2.63
N CYS A 41 -19.60 -9.09 -2.73
CA CYS A 41 -19.10 -10.47 -2.71
C CYS A 41 -18.46 -10.82 -1.36
N HIS A 42 -17.64 -9.92 -0.81
CA HIS A 42 -16.89 -10.20 0.42
C HIS A 42 -17.57 -9.77 1.72
N GLY A 43 -18.71 -9.10 1.62
CA GLY A 43 -19.46 -8.59 2.77
C GLY A 43 -19.05 -7.18 3.17
N VAL A 44 -19.93 -6.51 3.92
CA VAL A 44 -19.77 -5.11 4.34
C VAL A 44 -18.48 -4.88 5.13
N ASP A 45 -18.11 -5.86 5.96
CA ASP A 45 -16.88 -5.84 6.77
C ASP A 45 -15.79 -6.79 6.24
N GLY A 46 -15.97 -7.36 5.06
CA GLY A 46 -15.04 -8.31 4.50
C GLY A 46 -15.08 -9.69 5.16
N GLN A 47 -16.17 -10.02 5.84
CA GLN A 47 -16.34 -11.29 6.55
C GLN A 47 -16.41 -12.52 5.64
N GLY A 48 -16.69 -12.31 4.36
CA GLY A 48 -16.84 -13.36 3.38
C GLY A 48 -18.11 -14.19 3.54
N SER A 49 -18.41 -14.98 2.53
CA SER A 49 -19.45 -16.02 2.52
C SER A 49 -19.12 -16.98 1.37
N GLU A 50 -19.43 -18.25 1.51
CA GLU A 50 -19.15 -19.21 0.44
C GLU A 50 -19.78 -18.75 -0.90
N PRO A 51 -19.07 -18.79 -2.02
CA PRO A 51 -17.66 -19.22 -2.19
C PRO A 51 -16.64 -18.09 -1.99
N ASN A 52 -17.05 -16.90 -1.51
CA ASN A 52 -16.21 -15.72 -1.42
C ASN A 52 -15.39 -15.72 -0.12
N THR A 53 -14.10 -15.53 -0.23
CA THR A 53 -13.16 -15.62 0.88
C THR A 53 -13.33 -14.46 1.88
N LYS A 54 -13.15 -14.76 3.16
CA LYS A 54 -12.97 -13.75 4.20
C LYS A 54 -11.68 -12.95 3.94
N ILE A 55 -11.80 -11.64 3.93
CA ILE A 55 -10.67 -10.70 3.80
C ILE A 55 -10.50 -9.79 5.03
N ALA A 56 -11.49 -9.75 5.92
CA ALA A 56 -11.39 -9.05 7.20
C ALA A 56 -10.23 -9.61 8.04
N GLY A 57 -9.43 -8.73 8.60
CA GLY A 57 -8.31 -9.10 9.47
C GLY A 57 -7.08 -9.68 8.75
N MET A 58 -7.05 -9.70 7.43
CA MET A 58 -5.84 -10.07 6.70
C MET A 58 -4.70 -9.12 7.03
N SER A 59 -3.49 -9.64 7.19
CA SER A 59 -2.31 -8.76 7.29
C SER A 59 -2.16 -7.94 6.01
N VAL A 60 -1.61 -6.73 6.14
CA VAL A 60 -1.34 -5.86 4.99
C VAL A 60 -0.49 -6.58 3.95
N GLY A 61 0.55 -7.28 4.39
CA GLY A 61 1.43 -8.04 3.48
C GLY A 61 0.70 -9.14 2.72
N ASN A 62 -0.14 -9.92 3.39
CA ASN A 62 -0.91 -10.99 2.75
C ASN A 62 -1.97 -10.45 1.79
N PHE A 63 -2.64 -9.37 2.15
CA PHE A 63 -3.60 -8.71 1.26
C PHE A 63 -2.93 -8.24 -0.03
N LYS A 64 -1.82 -7.52 0.09
CA LYS A 64 -1.04 -7.03 -1.06
C LYS A 64 -0.55 -8.16 -1.94
N LYS A 65 -0.03 -9.22 -1.34
CA LYS A 65 0.47 -10.40 -2.06
C LYS A 65 -0.65 -11.10 -2.83
N ALA A 66 -1.83 -11.25 -2.25
CA ALA A 66 -2.98 -11.83 -2.91
C ALA A 66 -3.43 -10.98 -4.11
N MET A 67 -3.52 -9.66 -3.93
CA MET A 67 -3.91 -8.75 -5.01
C MET A 67 -2.90 -8.76 -6.15
N GLN A 68 -1.62 -8.80 -5.85
CA GLN A 68 -0.56 -8.92 -6.85
C GLN A 68 -0.65 -10.24 -7.62
N ALA A 69 -0.96 -11.33 -6.94
CA ALA A 69 -1.15 -12.64 -7.58
C ALA A 69 -2.33 -12.67 -8.55
N TYR A 70 -3.42 -11.96 -8.22
CA TYR A 70 -4.53 -11.78 -9.17
C TYR A 70 -4.14 -10.90 -10.36
N LYS A 71 -3.43 -9.79 -10.11
CA LYS A 71 -2.97 -8.89 -11.20
C LYS A 71 -2.06 -9.61 -12.20
N SER A 72 -1.16 -10.45 -11.73
CA SER A 72 -0.21 -11.19 -12.56
C SER A 72 -0.82 -12.41 -13.25
N GLY A 73 -2.00 -12.85 -12.81
CA GLY A 73 -2.61 -14.09 -13.28
C GLY A 73 -2.07 -15.35 -12.60
N GLU A 74 -1.18 -15.21 -11.61
CA GLU A 74 -0.69 -16.35 -10.81
C GLU A 74 -1.83 -17.03 -10.05
N ARG A 75 -2.78 -16.26 -9.51
CA ARG A 75 -4.06 -16.77 -8.99
C ARG A 75 -5.13 -16.64 -10.06
N ASN A 76 -5.66 -17.80 -10.47
CA ASN A 76 -6.68 -17.85 -11.52
C ASN A 76 -8.09 -17.70 -10.93
N HIS A 77 -8.61 -16.48 -11.00
CA HIS A 77 -9.98 -16.15 -10.63
C HIS A 77 -10.43 -14.94 -11.44
N ALA A 78 -11.25 -15.16 -12.46
CA ALA A 78 -11.59 -14.14 -13.47
C ALA A 78 -12.10 -12.82 -12.87
N MET A 79 -13.04 -12.89 -11.91
CA MET A 79 -13.61 -11.68 -11.27
C MET A 79 -12.56 -10.93 -10.47
N MET A 80 -11.78 -11.62 -9.63
CA MET A 80 -10.74 -10.97 -8.83
C MET A 80 -9.62 -10.44 -9.70
N GLN A 81 -9.23 -11.10 -10.76
CA GLN A 81 -8.25 -10.58 -11.74
C GLN A 81 -8.75 -9.27 -12.35
N MET A 82 -10.02 -9.21 -12.73
CA MET A 82 -10.62 -8.00 -13.30
C MET A 82 -10.60 -6.83 -12.31
N PHE A 83 -11.02 -7.06 -11.06
CA PHE A 83 -11.02 -6.02 -10.02
C PHE A 83 -9.60 -5.60 -9.66
N ALA A 84 -8.69 -6.56 -9.44
CA ALA A 84 -7.32 -6.27 -9.06
C ALA A 84 -6.58 -5.43 -10.11
N LYS A 85 -6.79 -5.69 -11.40
CA LYS A 85 -6.16 -4.95 -12.50
C LYS A 85 -6.58 -3.48 -12.57
N LYS A 86 -7.75 -3.14 -12.04
CA LYS A 86 -8.24 -1.74 -11.99
C LYS A 86 -7.63 -0.93 -10.84
N LEU A 87 -7.04 -1.58 -9.86
CA LEU A 87 -6.48 -0.94 -8.68
C LEU A 87 -5.06 -0.48 -8.92
N SER A 88 -4.75 0.75 -8.51
CA SER A 88 -3.37 1.22 -8.38
C SER A 88 -2.70 0.58 -7.17
N ASP A 89 -1.38 0.69 -7.09
CA ASP A 89 -0.65 0.21 -5.92
C ASP A 89 -1.09 0.94 -4.64
N GLN A 90 -1.36 2.25 -4.75
CA GLN A 90 -1.90 3.01 -3.61
C GLN A 90 -3.30 2.54 -3.22
N ASP A 91 -4.16 2.21 -4.18
CA ASP A 91 -5.48 1.64 -3.89
C ASP A 91 -5.36 0.34 -3.09
N VAL A 92 -4.43 -0.51 -3.44
CA VAL A 92 -4.17 -1.76 -2.72
C VAL A 92 -3.65 -1.49 -1.31
N GLU A 93 -2.76 -0.52 -1.12
CA GLU A 93 -2.30 -0.11 0.22
C GLU A 93 -3.47 0.38 1.09
N ASP A 94 -4.33 1.22 0.55
CA ASP A 94 -5.47 1.79 1.27
C ASP A 94 -6.51 0.70 1.65
N LEU A 95 -6.82 -0.18 0.71
CA LEU A 95 -7.70 -1.32 0.96
C LEU A 95 -7.11 -2.28 2.00
N ALA A 96 -5.81 -2.56 1.93
CA ALA A 96 -5.12 -3.39 2.91
C ALA A 96 -5.21 -2.79 4.31
N ALA A 97 -5.00 -1.48 4.45
CA ALA A 97 -5.12 -0.78 5.72
C ALA A 97 -6.55 -0.86 6.29
N TYR A 98 -7.55 -0.75 5.43
CA TYR A 98 -8.96 -0.84 5.82
C TYR A 98 -9.32 -2.24 6.32
N TYR A 99 -9.02 -3.28 5.55
CA TYR A 99 -9.42 -4.64 5.89
C TYR A 99 -8.60 -5.24 7.04
N THR A 100 -7.34 -4.86 7.20
CA THR A 100 -6.52 -5.36 8.32
C THR A 100 -7.08 -4.91 9.68
N ALA A 101 -7.81 -3.80 9.72
CA ALA A 101 -8.43 -3.25 10.94
C ALA A 101 -9.81 -3.85 11.26
N LYS A 102 -10.31 -4.78 10.48
CA LYS A 102 -11.64 -5.40 10.62
C LYS A 102 -11.65 -6.67 11.45
#